data_c0a2cfa81fa7e9666d97b0ea5c0e73af
#
_entry.id   c0a2cfa81fa7e9666d97b0ea5c0e73af
#
_cell.length_a   1.000
_cell.length_b   1.000
_cell.length_c   1.000
_cell.angle_alpha   90.00
_cell.angle_beta   90.00
_cell.angle_gamma   90.00
#
_symmetry.space_group_name_H-M   'P 1'
#
loop_
_entity.id
_entity.type
_entity.pdbx_description
1 polymer ?
#
loop_
_entity_poly.entity_id
_entity_poly.type
_entity_poly.pdbx_seq_one_letter_code
_entity_poly.pdbx_strand_id
1 'polypeptide(L)'
;MSIAHLDPVETTRGSDVSRKPPQDIPAEQSVLGGMMLSKDAIADVVEILRGQDFYRPAHETIYEAIIDLYGRGEPADAVTVSDELTKRAEINRIGGPAYLHELIQTVPTAANAGYYAEIVAERAVLRRLVNAGTKIVQLGYGSDGEVEDLVNQAQAEVYAVAERRTAEDYVVLKDVMESTVDEIEASGHRGEGMTGVPTGFYELDELTHGLHPGQMIVIAARPAVGKSTFALDFARSAAIKNNLATVMFSLEMGRNEIAMRLLSAEATIGLQDLRKGTIKDEQWSKIATTMGRMNDAPLFIDDSPNMSLMEIRAKCRRLKQQHDLKLVILDYLQLMSSGKKVESRQQEVSEFSRALKLLAKELQVPVIALSQLNRGSEQRQDKRPMVSDLRESGSIEQDADMVILLHREDVYDKESPRAGEADILVAKHRNGPTKDIVVAFQGHYSRFANMAADAGGGGF
;
A
#
# COMPACT_ATOMS: atom_id res chain seq x y z
N MET A 1 49.46 26.27 -19.17
CA MET A 1 48.76 25.00 -18.97
C MET A 1 47.64 24.91 -19.97
N SER A 2 47.77 23.96 -20.90
CA SER A 2 46.99 23.85 -22.13
C SER A 2 45.60 23.26 -21.81
N ILE A 3 44.53 23.92 -22.23
CA ILE A 3 43.16 23.42 -22.15
C ILE A 3 42.98 22.47 -23.36
N ALA A 4 42.82 21.18 -23.07
CA ALA A 4 42.52 20.20 -24.10
C ALA A 4 41.11 20.44 -24.64
N HIS A 5 41.01 20.68 -25.94
CA HIS A 5 39.76 20.64 -26.68
C HIS A 5 39.24 19.19 -26.70
N LEU A 6 38.05 18.98 -26.13
CA LEU A 6 37.28 17.76 -26.38
C LEU A 6 36.53 17.93 -27.70
N ASP A 7 36.86 17.10 -28.68
CA ASP A 7 36.13 17.00 -29.93
C ASP A 7 34.67 16.56 -29.66
N PRO A 8 33.69 17.11 -30.40
CA PRO A 8 32.31 16.71 -30.27
C PRO A 8 32.14 15.26 -30.75
N VAL A 9 31.57 14.42 -29.89
CA VAL A 9 31.17 13.06 -30.23
C VAL A 9 30.26 13.14 -31.47
N GLU A 10 30.70 12.58 -32.58
CA GLU A 10 29.87 12.35 -33.76
C GLU A 10 28.64 11.53 -33.36
N THR A 11 27.49 12.19 -33.24
CA THR A 11 26.19 11.51 -33.20
C THR A 11 26.00 10.87 -34.59
N THR A 12 26.22 9.56 -34.64
CA THR A 12 25.77 8.73 -35.76
C THR A 12 24.29 9.02 -35.99
N ARG A 13 24.02 9.70 -37.09
CA ARG A 13 22.68 9.89 -37.66
C ARG A 13 22.12 8.49 -37.95
N GLY A 14 21.44 7.93 -36.97
CA GLY A 14 20.61 6.74 -37.15
C GLY A 14 19.57 7.07 -38.22
N SER A 15 19.54 6.24 -39.25
CA SER A 15 18.57 6.18 -40.32
C SER A 15 17.15 6.47 -39.76
N ASP A 16 16.40 7.24 -40.49
CA ASP A 16 14.98 7.54 -40.30
C ASP A 16 14.16 6.25 -40.45
N VAL A 17 14.27 5.37 -39.43
CA VAL A 17 13.47 4.19 -39.32
C VAL A 17 12.11 4.70 -38.88
N SER A 18 11.14 4.68 -39.77
CA SER A 18 9.74 4.90 -39.46
C SER A 18 9.39 3.98 -38.27
N ARG A 19 9.36 4.54 -37.05
CA ARG A 19 9.13 3.80 -35.81
C ARG A 19 7.68 3.32 -35.81
N LYS A 20 7.45 2.12 -36.37
CA LYS A 20 6.15 1.47 -36.24
C LYS A 20 5.95 1.13 -34.76
N PRO A 21 4.74 1.38 -34.19
CA PRO A 21 4.45 0.95 -32.84
C PRO A 21 4.70 -0.56 -32.65
N PRO A 22 5.17 -0.99 -31.49
CA PRO A 22 5.40 -2.42 -31.21
C PRO A 22 4.15 -3.24 -31.50
N GLN A 23 4.25 -4.24 -32.41
CA GLN A 23 3.14 -5.07 -32.87
C GLN A 23 3.64 -6.44 -33.31
N ASP A 24 2.75 -7.43 -33.30
CA ASP A 24 2.97 -8.75 -33.86
C ASP A 24 1.66 -9.25 -34.47
N ILE A 25 1.43 -8.89 -35.75
CA ILE A 25 0.19 -9.23 -36.45
C ILE A 25 -0.01 -10.75 -36.60
N PRO A 26 1.01 -11.56 -36.93
CA PRO A 26 0.89 -13.01 -36.95
C PRO A 26 0.43 -13.61 -35.62
N ALA A 27 0.96 -13.11 -34.48
CA ALA A 27 0.52 -13.56 -33.17
C ALA A 27 -0.94 -13.18 -32.89
N GLU A 28 -1.38 -11.94 -33.20
CA GLU A 28 -2.77 -11.52 -33.06
C GLU A 28 -3.73 -12.41 -33.90
N GLN A 29 -3.35 -12.71 -35.13
CA GLN A 29 -4.13 -13.59 -36.01
C GLN A 29 -4.22 -15.01 -35.44
N SER A 30 -3.12 -15.54 -34.92
CA SER A 30 -3.07 -16.87 -34.30
C SER A 30 -3.91 -16.96 -33.01
N VAL A 31 -3.94 -15.90 -32.21
CA VAL A 31 -4.80 -15.78 -31.04
C VAL A 31 -6.27 -15.90 -31.45
N LEU A 32 -6.73 -15.01 -32.34
CA LEU A 32 -8.14 -14.96 -32.75
C LEU A 32 -8.60 -16.24 -33.45
N GLY A 33 -7.76 -16.76 -34.33
CA GLY A 33 -8.05 -18.03 -34.99
C GLY A 33 -8.11 -19.20 -34.03
N GLY A 34 -7.21 -19.26 -33.03
CA GLY A 34 -7.23 -20.24 -31.95
C GLY A 34 -8.48 -20.17 -31.08
N MET A 35 -8.93 -18.98 -30.73
CA MET A 35 -10.17 -18.75 -29.98
C MET A 35 -11.41 -19.24 -30.75
N MET A 36 -11.46 -19.07 -32.09
CA MET A 36 -12.55 -19.57 -32.92
C MET A 36 -12.52 -21.09 -33.12
N LEU A 37 -11.41 -21.77 -32.85
CA LEU A 37 -11.23 -23.21 -32.95
C LEU A 37 -11.51 -23.98 -31.66
N SER A 38 -11.30 -23.37 -30.49
CA SER A 38 -11.39 -24.04 -29.18
C SER A 38 -11.92 -23.12 -28.07
N LYS A 39 -12.88 -23.64 -27.28
CA LYS A 39 -13.38 -22.95 -26.10
C LYS A 39 -12.31 -22.84 -25.02
N ASP A 40 -11.41 -23.81 -24.88
CA ASP A 40 -10.33 -23.76 -23.90
C ASP A 40 -9.33 -22.65 -24.25
N ALA A 41 -9.06 -22.49 -25.58
CA ALA A 41 -8.25 -21.36 -26.05
C ALA A 41 -8.86 -19.98 -25.71
N ILE A 42 -10.20 -19.86 -25.72
CA ILE A 42 -10.87 -18.61 -25.29
C ILE A 42 -10.59 -18.37 -23.80
N ALA A 43 -10.73 -19.39 -22.95
CA ALA A 43 -10.48 -19.28 -21.51
C ALA A 43 -9.03 -18.82 -21.23
N ASP A 44 -8.04 -19.48 -21.85
CA ASP A 44 -6.62 -19.13 -21.70
C ASP A 44 -6.33 -17.68 -22.15
N VAL A 45 -6.91 -17.26 -23.27
CA VAL A 45 -6.64 -15.92 -23.84
C VAL A 45 -7.29 -14.81 -23.02
N VAL A 46 -8.49 -15.02 -22.47
CA VAL A 46 -9.23 -14.03 -21.67
C VAL A 46 -8.48 -13.67 -20.39
N GLU A 47 -7.71 -14.59 -19.83
CA GLU A 47 -6.87 -14.33 -18.66
C GLU A 47 -5.71 -13.37 -18.98
N ILE A 48 -5.20 -13.42 -20.21
CA ILE A 48 -3.98 -12.70 -20.63
C ILE A 48 -4.30 -11.37 -21.33
N LEU A 49 -5.29 -11.35 -22.23
CA LEU A 49 -5.58 -10.23 -23.13
C LEU A 49 -6.91 -9.53 -22.85
N ARG A 50 -6.95 -8.27 -23.24
CA ARG A 50 -8.16 -7.44 -23.37
C ARG A 50 -8.24 -6.90 -24.80
N GLY A 51 -9.43 -6.46 -25.28
CA GLY A 51 -9.61 -5.92 -26.62
C GLY A 51 -8.59 -4.87 -27.02
N GLN A 52 -8.34 -3.90 -26.13
CA GLN A 52 -7.37 -2.81 -26.34
C GLN A 52 -5.89 -3.26 -26.44
N ASP A 53 -5.55 -4.52 -26.17
CA ASP A 53 -4.19 -5.05 -26.31
C ASP A 53 -3.88 -5.46 -27.75
N PHE A 54 -4.89 -5.53 -28.63
CA PHE A 54 -4.67 -5.71 -30.05
C PHE A 54 -4.20 -4.41 -30.73
N TYR A 55 -3.31 -4.54 -31.70
CA TYR A 55 -2.83 -3.41 -32.48
C TYR A 55 -3.80 -3.00 -33.56
N ARG A 56 -4.42 -4.02 -34.24
CA ARG A 56 -5.41 -3.75 -35.29
C ARG A 56 -6.80 -3.56 -34.69
N PRO A 57 -7.48 -2.44 -34.97
CA PRO A 57 -8.87 -2.25 -34.52
C PRO A 57 -9.83 -3.36 -34.98
N ALA A 58 -9.58 -3.95 -36.16
CA ALA A 58 -10.34 -5.09 -36.65
C ALA A 58 -10.21 -6.33 -35.74
N HIS A 59 -9.01 -6.57 -35.19
CA HIS A 59 -8.75 -7.67 -34.27
C HIS A 59 -9.42 -7.45 -32.92
N GLU A 60 -9.39 -6.21 -32.40
CA GLU A 60 -10.15 -5.84 -31.19
C GLU A 60 -11.66 -6.13 -31.36
N THR A 61 -12.23 -5.67 -32.49
CA THR A 61 -13.66 -5.91 -32.80
C THR A 61 -14.00 -7.41 -32.89
N ILE A 62 -13.15 -8.24 -33.49
CA ILE A 62 -13.33 -9.68 -33.57
C ILE A 62 -13.23 -10.31 -32.17
N TYR A 63 -12.23 -9.91 -31.38
CA TYR A 63 -12.04 -10.37 -30.00
C TYR A 63 -13.29 -10.09 -29.16
N GLU A 64 -13.81 -8.87 -29.17
CA GLU A 64 -15.01 -8.49 -28.43
C GLU A 64 -16.25 -9.32 -28.84
N ALA A 65 -16.42 -9.59 -30.14
CA ALA A 65 -17.50 -10.44 -30.60
C ALA A 65 -17.37 -11.89 -30.10
N ILE A 66 -16.14 -12.44 -30.06
CA ILE A 66 -15.87 -13.78 -29.52
C ILE A 66 -16.18 -13.82 -28.02
N ILE A 67 -15.75 -12.81 -27.26
CA ILE A 67 -15.98 -12.74 -25.82
C ILE A 67 -17.47 -12.63 -25.49
N ASP A 68 -18.23 -11.84 -26.23
CA ASP A 68 -19.67 -11.70 -26.02
C ASP A 68 -20.43 -12.99 -26.30
N LEU A 69 -20.08 -13.71 -27.38
CA LEU A 69 -20.65 -15.02 -27.68
C LEU A 69 -20.30 -16.03 -26.55
N TYR A 70 -19.04 -16.07 -26.14
CA TYR A 70 -18.57 -16.93 -25.06
C TYR A 70 -19.30 -16.64 -23.75
N GLY A 71 -19.47 -15.36 -23.40
CA GLY A 71 -20.18 -14.92 -22.20
C GLY A 71 -21.65 -15.29 -22.17
N ARG A 72 -22.29 -15.42 -23.36
CA ARG A 72 -23.67 -15.93 -23.51
C ARG A 72 -23.74 -17.45 -23.56
N GLY A 73 -22.61 -18.16 -23.54
CA GLY A 73 -22.53 -19.60 -23.64
C GLY A 73 -22.73 -20.12 -25.06
N GLU A 74 -22.75 -19.24 -26.07
CA GLU A 74 -22.92 -19.55 -27.49
C GLU A 74 -21.58 -20.04 -28.11
N PRO A 75 -21.62 -20.84 -29.19
CA PRO A 75 -20.41 -21.15 -29.95
C PRO A 75 -19.78 -19.88 -30.52
N ALA A 76 -18.46 -19.82 -30.54
CA ALA A 76 -17.69 -18.67 -31.06
C ALA A 76 -16.81 -19.09 -32.24
N ASP A 77 -17.40 -19.80 -33.22
CA ASP A 77 -16.74 -20.17 -34.45
C ASP A 77 -16.87 -19.07 -35.54
N ALA A 78 -16.21 -19.25 -36.69
CA ALA A 78 -16.25 -18.26 -37.78
C ALA A 78 -17.66 -17.92 -38.29
N VAL A 79 -18.59 -18.84 -38.19
CA VAL A 79 -19.98 -18.64 -38.68
C VAL A 79 -20.74 -17.77 -37.68
N THR A 80 -20.70 -18.13 -36.41
CA THR A 80 -21.40 -17.40 -35.33
C THR A 80 -20.79 -16.01 -35.09
N VAL A 81 -19.46 -15.87 -35.14
CA VAL A 81 -18.77 -14.57 -35.06
C VAL A 81 -19.12 -13.69 -36.27
N SER A 82 -19.21 -14.28 -37.50
CA SER A 82 -19.63 -13.53 -38.68
C SER A 82 -21.08 -13.02 -38.57
N ASP A 83 -22.00 -13.85 -38.05
CA ASP A 83 -23.39 -13.48 -37.81
C ASP A 83 -23.49 -12.34 -36.75
N GLU A 84 -22.78 -12.48 -35.65
CA GLU A 84 -22.72 -11.46 -34.59
C GLU A 84 -22.19 -10.13 -35.11
N LEU A 85 -21.08 -10.13 -35.86
CA LEU A 85 -20.50 -8.93 -36.47
C LEU A 85 -21.42 -8.33 -37.55
N THR A 86 -22.20 -9.12 -38.21
CA THR A 86 -23.21 -8.64 -39.16
C THR A 86 -24.34 -7.92 -38.45
N LYS A 87 -24.83 -8.48 -37.33
CA LYS A 87 -25.86 -7.85 -36.48
C LYS A 87 -25.38 -6.50 -35.93
N ARG A 88 -24.07 -6.36 -35.63
CA ARG A 88 -23.44 -5.11 -35.17
C ARG A 88 -23.10 -4.15 -36.32
N ALA A 89 -23.35 -4.52 -37.58
CA ALA A 89 -22.93 -3.76 -38.76
C ALA A 89 -21.41 -3.53 -38.87
N GLU A 90 -20.60 -4.41 -38.29
CA GLU A 90 -19.13 -4.29 -38.22
C GLU A 90 -18.37 -5.23 -39.14
N ILE A 91 -19.08 -6.21 -39.75
CA ILE A 91 -18.45 -7.25 -40.61
C ILE A 91 -17.61 -6.67 -41.77
N ASN A 92 -18.01 -5.53 -42.34
CA ASN A 92 -17.28 -4.91 -43.43
C ASN A 92 -15.99 -4.20 -42.93
N ARG A 93 -15.97 -3.75 -41.69
CA ARG A 93 -14.81 -3.07 -41.08
C ARG A 93 -13.67 -4.05 -40.81
N ILE A 94 -13.96 -5.31 -40.57
CA ILE A 94 -12.96 -6.34 -40.32
C ILE A 94 -12.38 -6.96 -41.60
N GLY A 95 -12.96 -6.70 -42.78
CA GLY A 95 -12.57 -7.30 -44.07
C GLY A 95 -13.51 -8.39 -44.58
N GLY A 96 -14.70 -8.48 -43.98
CA GLY A 96 -15.74 -9.42 -44.39
C GLY A 96 -15.57 -10.85 -43.82
N PRO A 97 -16.52 -11.77 -44.08
CA PRO A 97 -16.49 -13.14 -43.57
C PRO A 97 -15.25 -13.95 -43.98
N ALA A 98 -14.67 -13.64 -45.14
CA ALA A 98 -13.50 -14.33 -45.67
C ALA A 98 -12.28 -14.16 -44.72
N TYR A 99 -12.15 -13.01 -44.07
CA TYR A 99 -11.06 -12.76 -43.12
C TYR A 99 -11.12 -13.66 -41.89
N LEU A 100 -12.32 -13.98 -41.38
CA LEU A 100 -12.47 -14.90 -40.24
C LEU A 100 -12.00 -16.33 -40.62
N HIS A 101 -12.27 -16.76 -41.84
CA HIS A 101 -11.75 -18.03 -42.32
C HIS A 101 -10.23 -18.02 -42.54
N GLU A 102 -9.66 -16.90 -43.00
CA GLU A 102 -8.23 -16.74 -43.12
C GLU A 102 -7.54 -16.83 -41.73
N LEU A 103 -8.12 -16.20 -40.68
CA LEU A 103 -7.61 -16.29 -39.33
C LEU A 103 -7.54 -17.75 -38.84
N ILE A 104 -8.58 -18.55 -39.06
CA ILE A 104 -8.61 -19.96 -38.68
C ILE A 104 -7.52 -20.76 -39.43
N GLN A 105 -7.33 -20.50 -40.72
CA GLN A 105 -6.33 -21.20 -41.52
C GLN A 105 -4.89 -20.84 -41.14
N THR A 106 -4.67 -19.70 -40.56
CA THR A 106 -3.34 -19.21 -40.14
C THR A 106 -2.85 -19.92 -38.87
N VAL A 107 -3.76 -20.54 -38.09
CA VAL A 107 -3.41 -21.13 -36.78
C VAL A 107 -2.79 -22.51 -36.94
N PRO A 108 -1.55 -22.75 -36.52
CA PRO A 108 -0.94 -24.08 -36.57
C PRO A 108 -1.61 -25.07 -35.60
N THR A 109 -1.99 -24.62 -34.40
CA THR A 109 -2.69 -25.36 -33.37
C THR A 109 -3.37 -24.43 -32.35
N ALA A 110 -4.63 -24.72 -32.02
CA ALA A 110 -5.36 -23.92 -31.02
C ALA A 110 -4.78 -24.06 -29.60
N ALA A 111 -4.07 -25.14 -29.29
CA ALA A 111 -3.45 -25.39 -28.00
C ALA A 111 -2.38 -24.34 -27.60
N ASN A 112 -1.83 -23.60 -28.58
CA ASN A 112 -0.81 -22.58 -28.33
C ASN A 112 -1.40 -21.15 -28.24
N ALA A 113 -2.71 -20.99 -28.19
CA ALA A 113 -3.34 -19.67 -28.20
C ALA A 113 -2.89 -18.82 -27.01
N GLY A 114 -2.74 -19.39 -25.79
CA GLY A 114 -2.19 -18.72 -24.63
C GLY A 114 -0.77 -18.20 -24.84
N TYR A 115 0.11 -19.00 -25.44
CA TYR A 115 1.47 -18.56 -25.75
C TYR A 115 1.50 -17.39 -26.75
N TYR A 116 0.66 -17.42 -27.78
CA TYR A 116 0.54 -16.27 -28.70
C TYR A 116 -0.07 -15.06 -28.02
N ALA A 117 -0.98 -15.26 -27.06
CA ALA A 117 -1.55 -14.17 -26.26
C ALA A 117 -0.48 -13.47 -25.42
N GLU A 118 0.47 -14.19 -24.84
CA GLU A 118 1.60 -13.60 -24.11
C GLU A 118 2.44 -12.68 -25.02
N ILE A 119 2.73 -13.10 -26.26
CA ILE A 119 3.44 -12.29 -27.24
C ILE A 119 2.69 -10.98 -27.52
N VAL A 120 1.38 -11.06 -27.73
CA VAL A 120 0.53 -9.88 -27.99
C VAL A 120 0.53 -8.97 -26.76
N ALA A 121 0.42 -9.53 -25.55
CA ALA A 121 0.46 -8.80 -24.28
C ALA A 121 1.79 -8.03 -24.10
N GLU A 122 2.92 -8.67 -24.39
CA GLU A 122 4.23 -8.01 -24.34
C GLU A 122 4.31 -6.80 -25.29
N ARG A 123 3.82 -6.95 -26.53
CA ARG A 123 3.78 -5.85 -27.51
C ARG A 123 2.83 -4.74 -27.06
N ALA A 124 1.70 -5.09 -26.43
CA ALA A 124 0.76 -4.12 -25.87
C ALA A 124 1.39 -3.32 -24.74
N VAL A 125 2.16 -3.96 -23.84
CA VAL A 125 2.91 -3.27 -22.77
C VAL A 125 3.88 -2.27 -23.36
N LEU A 126 4.66 -2.66 -24.39
CA LEU A 126 5.59 -1.77 -25.07
C LEU A 126 4.88 -0.58 -25.73
N ARG A 127 3.70 -0.80 -26.35
CA ARG A 127 2.88 0.30 -26.90
C ARG A 127 2.41 1.26 -25.82
N ARG A 128 1.93 0.74 -24.68
CA ARG A 128 1.54 1.58 -23.52
C ARG A 128 2.72 2.40 -23.02
N LEU A 129 3.91 1.82 -22.97
CA LEU A 129 5.13 2.53 -22.57
C LEU A 129 5.48 3.67 -23.54
N VAL A 130 5.39 3.43 -24.86
CA VAL A 130 5.59 4.46 -25.89
C VAL A 130 4.56 5.58 -25.75
N ASN A 131 3.28 5.23 -25.56
CA ASN A 131 2.21 6.21 -25.38
C ASN A 131 2.38 7.03 -24.12
N ALA A 132 2.72 6.39 -22.98
CA ALA A 132 3.02 7.07 -21.72
C ALA A 132 4.22 8.04 -21.90
N GLY A 133 5.30 7.58 -22.53
CA GLY A 133 6.44 8.44 -22.84
C GLY A 133 6.06 9.65 -23.70
N THR A 134 5.20 9.46 -24.71
CA THR A 134 4.71 10.55 -25.55
C THR A 134 3.87 11.56 -24.76
N LYS A 135 2.98 11.10 -23.89
CA LYS A 135 2.20 11.96 -23.01
C LYS A 135 3.10 12.73 -22.03
N ILE A 136 4.10 12.07 -21.45
CA ILE A 136 5.07 12.70 -20.54
C ILE A 136 5.83 13.83 -21.26
N VAL A 137 6.26 13.58 -22.50
CA VAL A 137 6.91 14.61 -23.33
C VAL A 137 5.95 15.78 -23.57
N GLN A 138 4.67 15.52 -23.88
CA GLN A 138 3.65 16.56 -24.06
C GLN A 138 3.41 17.36 -22.77
N LEU A 139 3.35 16.71 -21.61
CA LEU A 139 3.25 17.39 -20.32
C LEU A 139 4.44 18.31 -20.06
N GLY A 140 5.66 17.87 -20.40
CA GLY A 140 6.86 18.67 -20.21
C GLY A 140 6.99 19.89 -21.16
N TYR A 141 6.39 19.83 -22.35
CA TYR A 141 6.31 20.97 -23.27
C TYR A 141 5.06 21.83 -23.07
N GLY A 142 4.01 21.30 -22.41
CA GLY A 142 2.82 22.05 -22.04
C GLY A 142 3.15 22.99 -20.88
N SER A 143 2.81 24.26 -21.01
CA SER A 143 3.12 25.29 -20.00
C SER A 143 1.98 25.47 -18.97
N ASP A 144 0.96 24.63 -18.99
CA ASP A 144 -0.27 24.80 -18.20
C ASP A 144 -0.25 23.91 -16.94
N GLY A 145 0.11 24.48 -15.80
CA GLY A 145 0.04 23.83 -14.48
C GLY A 145 1.27 24.07 -13.61
N GLU A 146 1.14 23.77 -12.32
CA GLU A 146 2.26 23.77 -11.38
C GLU A 146 3.19 22.59 -11.69
N VAL A 147 4.51 22.81 -11.56
CA VAL A 147 5.53 21.79 -11.90
C VAL A 147 5.32 20.49 -11.12
N GLU A 148 4.90 20.62 -9.87
CA GLU A 148 4.65 19.46 -8.98
C GLU A 148 3.48 18.61 -9.48
N ASP A 149 2.41 19.22 -9.98
CA ASP A 149 1.27 18.53 -10.57
C ASP A 149 1.64 17.82 -11.88
N LEU A 150 2.46 18.45 -12.71
CA LEU A 150 2.94 17.85 -13.97
C LEU A 150 3.83 16.62 -13.70
N VAL A 151 4.69 16.68 -12.69
CA VAL A 151 5.52 15.54 -12.27
C VAL A 151 4.65 14.40 -11.75
N ASN A 152 3.63 14.70 -10.92
CA ASN A 152 2.69 13.71 -10.41
C ASN A 152 1.90 13.04 -11.54
N GLN A 153 1.44 13.81 -12.54
CA GLN A 153 0.78 13.26 -13.72
C GLN A 153 1.70 12.36 -14.53
N ALA A 154 2.94 12.75 -14.74
CA ALA A 154 3.93 11.94 -15.45
C ALA A 154 4.20 10.62 -14.73
N GLN A 155 4.32 10.63 -13.42
CA GLN A 155 4.46 9.42 -12.60
C GLN A 155 3.23 8.52 -12.74
N ALA A 156 2.02 9.07 -12.71
CA ALA A 156 0.77 8.30 -12.89
C ALA A 156 0.72 7.60 -14.25
N GLU A 157 1.16 8.23 -15.35
CA GLU A 157 1.22 7.62 -16.67
C GLU A 157 2.20 6.42 -16.71
N VAL A 158 3.35 6.52 -16.06
CA VAL A 158 4.31 5.41 -15.97
C VAL A 158 3.72 4.26 -15.15
N TYR A 159 3.06 4.57 -14.02
CA TYR A 159 2.41 3.55 -13.18
C TYR A 159 1.32 2.80 -13.92
N ALA A 160 0.49 3.48 -14.70
CA ALA A 160 -0.59 2.87 -15.48
C ALA A 160 -0.09 1.83 -16.48
N VAL A 161 1.18 1.90 -16.93
CA VAL A 161 1.81 0.88 -17.78
C VAL A 161 2.04 -0.43 -17.01
N ALA A 162 2.41 -0.33 -15.73
CA ALA A 162 2.80 -1.48 -14.89
C ALA A 162 1.61 -2.15 -14.17
N GLU A 163 0.55 -1.41 -13.89
CA GLU A 163 -0.54 -1.83 -12.98
C GLU A 163 -1.42 -2.98 -13.49
N ARG A 164 -1.33 -3.33 -14.79
CA ARG A 164 -2.11 -4.40 -15.41
C ARG A 164 -1.52 -5.81 -15.29
N ARG A 165 -0.41 -5.99 -14.60
CA ARG A 165 0.23 -7.31 -14.41
C ARG A 165 -0.31 -8.13 -13.25
N THR A 166 -1.26 -7.63 -12.49
CA THR A 166 -1.97 -8.40 -11.48
C THR A 166 -3.27 -8.96 -12.07
N ALA A 167 -3.17 -10.00 -12.88
CA ALA A 167 -4.23 -10.99 -12.96
C ALA A 167 -4.49 -11.45 -11.51
N GLU A 168 -5.75 -11.61 -11.13
CA GLU A 168 -6.11 -12.21 -9.85
C GLU A 168 -5.57 -13.64 -9.86
N ASP A 169 -4.39 -13.83 -9.27
CA ASP A 169 -3.82 -15.15 -9.06
C ASP A 169 -4.68 -15.86 -8.00
N TYR A 170 -5.69 -16.64 -8.45
CA TYR A 170 -6.33 -17.59 -7.56
C TYR A 170 -5.38 -18.77 -7.37
N VAL A 171 -5.09 -19.06 -6.11
CA VAL A 171 -4.25 -20.18 -5.73
C VAL A 171 -5.12 -21.35 -5.31
N VAL A 172 -4.81 -22.56 -5.75
CA VAL A 172 -5.51 -23.76 -5.34
C VAL A 172 -5.33 -23.96 -3.85
N LEU A 173 -6.40 -24.21 -3.09
CA LEU A 173 -6.38 -24.38 -1.63
C LEU A 173 -5.28 -25.35 -1.16
N LYS A 174 -5.02 -26.41 -1.93
CA LYS A 174 -3.98 -27.40 -1.63
C LYS A 174 -2.60 -26.75 -1.47
N ASP A 175 -2.23 -25.84 -2.38
CA ASP A 175 -0.91 -25.19 -2.39
C ASP A 175 -0.77 -24.20 -1.22
N VAL A 176 -1.88 -23.59 -0.80
CA VAL A 176 -1.94 -22.72 0.39
C VAL A 176 -1.84 -23.54 1.68
N MET A 177 -2.44 -24.74 1.71
CA MET A 177 -2.45 -25.59 2.92
C MET A 177 -1.05 -26.07 3.31
N GLU A 178 -0.20 -26.43 2.36
CA GLU A 178 1.18 -26.84 2.65
C GLU A 178 1.95 -25.72 3.35
N SER A 179 1.93 -24.50 2.78
CA SER A 179 2.59 -23.34 3.38
C SER A 179 1.99 -22.93 4.74
N THR A 180 0.68 -23.13 4.92
CA THR A 180 -0.01 -22.82 6.18
C THR A 180 0.39 -23.79 7.29
N VAL A 181 0.55 -25.07 6.98
CA VAL A 181 1.02 -26.09 7.94
C VAL A 181 2.47 -25.80 8.36
N ASP A 182 3.34 -25.48 7.41
CA ASP A 182 4.72 -25.09 7.70
C ASP A 182 4.79 -23.86 8.61
N GLU A 183 3.90 -22.88 8.42
CA GLU A 183 3.81 -21.68 9.25
C GLU A 183 3.33 -22.00 10.67
N ILE A 184 2.36 -22.92 10.82
CA ILE A 184 1.87 -23.40 12.12
C ILE A 184 2.98 -24.17 12.86
N GLU A 185 3.71 -25.05 12.18
CA GLU A 185 4.83 -25.80 12.77
C GLU A 185 5.96 -24.86 13.19
N ALA A 186 6.33 -23.90 12.33
CA ALA A 186 7.34 -22.89 12.65
C ALA A 186 6.93 -22.01 13.84
N SER A 187 5.63 -21.74 14.02
CA SER A 187 5.11 -21.03 15.18
C SER A 187 5.15 -21.88 16.44
N GLY A 188 4.82 -23.17 16.35
CA GLY A 188 4.87 -24.11 17.47
C GLY A 188 6.31 -24.36 18.00
N HIS A 189 7.30 -24.36 17.13
CA HIS A 189 8.71 -24.53 17.51
C HIS A 189 9.35 -23.27 18.13
N ARG A 190 8.76 -22.08 17.95
CA ARG A 190 9.25 -20.84 18.57
C ARG A 190 8.80 -20.64 20.02
N GLY A 191 8.06 -21.61 20.62
CA GLY A 191 7.48 -21.49 21.95
C GLY A 191 6.35 -20.45 21.97
N GLU A 192 5.99 -19.87 23.11
CA GLU A 192 5.01 -18.78 23.24
C GLU A 192 5.42 -17.50 22.44
N GLY A 193 6.06 -17.69 21.29
CA GLY A 193 6.70 -16.66 20.47
C GLY A 193 5.70 -15.85 19.65
N MET A 194 5.84 -14.55 19.73
CA MET A 194 5.16 -13.56 18.92
C MET A 194 5.37 -13.81 17.43
N THR A 195 4.28 -13.93 16.67
CA THR A 195 4.33 -14.20 15.22
C THR A 195 4.35 -12.92 14.39
N GLY A 196 3.77 -11.82 14.93
CA GLY A 196 3.73 -10.50 14.31
C GLY A 196 4.82 -9.55 14.82
N VAL A 197 4.75 -8.29 14.37
CA VAL A 197 5.62 -7.20 14.87
C VAL A 197 5.19 -6.83 16.29
N PRO A 198 6.10 -6.89 17.29
CA PRO A 198 5.78 -6.61 18.68
C PRO A 198 5.36 -5.16 18.91
N THR A 199 4.25 -4.95 19.58
CA THR A 199 3.79 -3.61 19.95
C THR A 199 4.56 -3.03 21.13
N GLY A 200 5.06 -3.90 22.01
CA GLY A 200 5.73 -3.55 23.28
C GLY A 200 4.78 -3.39 24.46
N PHE A 201 3.48 -3.61 24.25
CA PHE A 201 2.45 -3.65 25.29
C PHE A 201 2.01 -5.09 25.49
N TYR A 202 2.34 -5.68 26.65
CA TYR A 202 2.17 -7.13 26.92
C TYR A 202 0.76 -7.63 26.66
N GLU A 203 -0.25 -6.94 27.21
CA GLU A 203 -1.64 -7.36 27.02
C GLU A 203 -2.13 -7.18 25.58
N LEU A 204 -1.61 -6.20 24.85
CA LEU A 204 -1.94 -6.02 23.45
C LEU A 204 -1.24 -7.08 22.59
N ASP A 205 0.01 -7.41 22.92
CA ASP A 205 0.76 -8.46 22.26
C ASP A 205 0.18 -9.86 22.54
N GLU A 206 -0.32 -10.11 23.75
CA GLU A 206 -1.06 -11.32 24.08
C GLU A 206 -2.38 -11.44 23.30
N LEU A 207 -3.09 -10.32 23.14
CA LEU A 207 -4.35 -10.27 22.41
C LEU A 207 -4.18 -10.48 20.91
N THR A 208 -3.10 -9.95 20.32
CA THR A 208 -2.91 -9.86 18.86
C THR A 208 -1.85 -10.79 18.33
N HIS A 209 -1.00 -11.35 19.19
CA HIS A 209 0.26 -12.03 18.84
C HIS A 209 1.19 -11.14 17.99
N GLY A 210 1.13 -9.81 18.20
CA GLY A 210 1.80 -8.78 17.42
C GLY A 210 1.02 -8.32 16.19
N LEU A 211 1.58 -7.40 15.42
CA LEU A 211 0.96 -6.87 14.20
C LEU A 211 1.35 -7.74 13.00
N HIS A 212 0.36 -8.29 12.31
CA HIS A 212 0.58 -9.26 11.24
C HIS A 212 0.73 -8.60 9.86
N PRO A 213 1.46 -9.25 8.93
CA PRO A 213 1.57 -8.83 7.54
C PRO A 213 0.19 -8.60 6.88
N GLY A 214 0.09 -7.56 6.04
CA GLY A 214 -1.13 -7.24 5.32
C GLY A 214 -2.24 -6.60 6.14
N GLN A 215 -2.04 -6.38 7.46
CA GLN A 215 -3.00 -5.70 8.31
C GLN A 215 -2.91 -4.18 8.20
N MET A 216 -4.07 -3.54 8.20
CA MET A 216 -4.21 -2.10 8.41
C MET A 216 -4.76 -1.84 9.80
N ILE A 217 -3.97 -1.16 10.64
CA ILE A 217 -4.30 -0.80 12.01
C ILE A 217 -4.57 0.69 12.07
N VAL A 218 -5.70 1.09 12.63
CA VAL A 218 -6.02 2.50 12.84
C VAL A 218 -5.93 2.82 14.31
N ILE A 219 -5.10 3.82 14.66
CA ILE A 219 -5.00 4.35 16.01
C ILE A 219 -5.63 5.75 16.01
N ALA A 220 -6.68 5.92 16.78
CA ALA A 220 -7.41 7.17 16.82
C ALA A 220 -7.54 7.75 18.22
N ALA A 221 -7.44 9.07 18.31
CA ALA A 221 -7.59 9.78 19.57
C ALA A 221 -8.04 11.23 19.35
N ARG A 222 -8.52 11.86 20.42
CA ARG A 222 -8.66 13.32 20.46
C ARG A 222 -7.28 13.99 20.61
N PRO A 223 -7.14 15.28 20.21
CA PRO A 223 -5.91 16.02 20.42
C PRO A 223 -5.43 15.98 21.89
N ALA A 224 -4.13 15.98 22.09
CA ALA A 224 -3.46 15.94 23.38
C ALA A 224 -3.58 14.64 24.20
N VAL A 225 -4.33 13.62 23.73
CA VAL A 225 -4.39 12.31 24.40
C VAL A 225 -3.06 11.54 24.29
N GLY A 226 -2.28 11.77 23.23
CA GLY A 226 -0.97 11.15 23.06
C GLY A 226 -0.87 10.20 21.87
N LYS A 227 -1.70 10.37 20.83
CA LYS A 227 -1.74 9.53 19.63
C LYS A 227 -0.36 9.29 19.01
N SER A 228 0.37 10.36 18.69
CA SER A 228 1.70 10.28 18.06
C SER A 228 2.75 9.69 19.01
N THR A 229 2.63 9.95 20.33
CA THR A 229 3.47 9.32 21.35
C THR A 229 3.27 7.79 21.38
N PHE A 230 2.02 7.33 21.31
CA PHE A 230 1.70 5.91 21.28
C PHE A 230 2.22 5.22 20.01
N ALA A 231 2.12 5.88 18.86
CA ALA A 231 2.71 5.37 17.62
C ALA A 231 4.24 5.30 17.66
N LEU A 232 4.89 6.26 18.34
CA LEU A 232 6.34 6.20 18.57
C LEU A 232 6.74 5.04 19.49
N ASP A 233 5.90 4.63 20.43
CA ASP A 233 6.16 3.46 21.26
C ASP A 233 6.14 2.15 20.42
N PHE A 234 5.26 2.04 19.41
CA PHE A 234 5.30 0.94 18.44
C PHE A 234 6.59 0.98 17.60
N ALA A 235 6.95 2.16 17.06
CA ALA A 235 8.19 2.32 16.32
C ALA A 235 9.42 1.93 17.15
N ARG A 236 9.43 2.34 18.43
CA ARG A 236 10.47 2.04 19.41
C ARG A 236 10.55 0.54 19.71
N SER A 237 9.41 -0.11 19.92
CA SER A 237 9.35 -1.55 20.11
C SER A 237 9.87 -2.30 18.88
N ALA A 238 9.40 -1.97 17.70
CA ALA A 238 9.79 -2.64 16.47
C ALA A 238 11.27 -2.40 16.12
N ALA A 239 11.69 -1.14 15.96
CA ALA A 239 13.01 -0.82 15.44
C ALA A 239 14.12 -0.89 16.49
N ILE A 240 13.92 -0.30 17.68
CA ILE A 240 14.99 -0.17 18.67
C ILE A 240 15.14 -1.44 19.52
N LYS A 241 14.03 -2.05 19.94
CA LYS A 241 14.08 -3.23 20.82
C LYS A 241 14.19 -4.55 20.05
N ASN A 242 13.55 -4.65 18.88
CA ASN A 242 13.47 -5.89 18.11
C ASN A 242 14.22 -5.84 16.77
N ASN A 243 14.92 -4.73 16.47
CA ASN A 243 15.72 -4.56 15.24
C ASN A 243 14.93 -4.85 13.94
N LEU A 244 13.65 -4.48 13.91
CA LEU A 244 12.77 -4.62 12.76
C LEU A 244 12.69 -3.33 11.97
N ALA A 245 13.01 -3.37 10.68
CA ALA A 245 12.99 -2.19 9.83
C ALA A 245 11.60 -1.53 9.84
N THR A 246 11.55 -0.28 10.28
CA THR A 246 10.31 0.48 10.48
C THR A 246 10.43 1.83 9.79
N VAL A 247 9.40 2.26 9.08
CA VAL A 247 9.32 3.62 8.53
C VAL A 247 8.18 4.39 9.17
N MET A 248 8.46 5.64 9.53
CA MET A 248 7.48 6.59 10.02
C MET A 248 7.41 7.80 9.10
N PHE A 249 6.24 8.00 8.49
CA PHE A 249 5.89 9.21 7.76
C PHE A 249 5.16 10.16 8.71
N SER A 250 5.74 11.32 8.94
CA SER A 250 5.20 12.32 9.87
C SER A 250 4.90 13.62 9.15
N LEU A 251 3.61 13.94 9.03
CA LEU A 251 3.13 15.19 8.44
C LEU A 251 2.87 16.27 9.50
N GLU A 252 2.92 15.92 10.79
CA GLU A 252 2.66 16.83 11.90
C GLU A 252 3.94 17.23 12.64
N MET A 253 4.89 16.31 12.83
CA MET A 253 6.09 16.54 13.62
C MET A 253 7.35 16.43 12.75
N GLY A 254 8.29 17.37 12.92
CA GLY A 254 9.59 17.26 12.27
C GLY A 254 10.47 16.16 12.88
N ARG A 255 11.41 15.65 12.08
CA ARG A 255 12.35 14.57 12.46
C ARG A 255 13.11 14.83 13.75
N ASN A 256 13.51 16.06 14.00
CA ASN A 256 14.23 16.42 15.22
C ASN A 256 13.35 16.29 16.48
N GLU A 257 12.07 16.62 16.38
CA GLU A 257 11.14 16.45 17.49
C GLU A 257 10.90 14.96 17.78
N ILE A 258 10.74 14.16 16.73
CA ILE A 258 10.60 12.70 16.85
C ILE A 258 11.84 12.11 17.53
N ALA A 259 13.03 12.46 17.06
CA ALA A 259 14.30 12.02 17.66
C ALA A 259 14.42 12.39 19.14
N MET A 260 14.05 13.63 19.51
CA MET A 260 14.05 14.06 20.92
C MET A 260 13.05 13.26 21.78
N ARG A 261 11.86 12.96 21.27
CA ARG A 261 10.87 12.15 21.98
C ARG A 261 11.34 10.71 22.17
N LEU A 262 11.91 10.10 21.14
CA LEU A 262 12.49 8.77 21.22
C LEU A 262 13.65 8.71 22.22
N LEU A 263 14.55 9.71 22.20
CA LEU A 263 15.66 9.81 23.15
C LEU A 263 15.15 9.99 24.58
N SER A 264 14.16 10.86 24.80
CA SER A 264 13.53 11.06 26.10
C SER A 264 12.93 9.75 26.65
N ALA A 265 12.22 9.02 25.80
CA ALA A 265 11.56 7.76 26.17
C ALA A 265 12.56 6.64 26.49
N GLU A 266 13.64 6.49 25.71
CA GLU A 266 14.65 5.44 25.89
C GLU A 266 15.64 5.74 27.02
N ALA A 267 16.15 6.99 27.10
CA ALA A 267 17.07 7.39 28.16
C ALA A 267 16.39 7.66 29.50
N THR A 268 15.05 7.73 29.52
CA THR A 268 14.24 8.09 30.71
C THR A 268 14.68 9.46 31.27
N ILE A 269 14.80 10.43 30.36
CA ILE A 269 15.16 11.83 30.67
C ILE A 269 13.98 12.72 30.29
N GLY A 270 13.64 13.68 31.13
CA GLY A 270 12.54 14.59 30.90
C GLY A 270 12.64 15.29 29.53
N LEU A 271 11.59 15.22 28.70
CA LEU A 271 11.57 15.87 27.40
C LEU A 271 11.80 17.36 27.48
N GLN A 272 11.30 18.00 28.57
CA GLN A 272 11.53 19.43 28.82
C GLN A 272 12.99 19.75 29.16
N ASP A 273 13.68 18.85 29.85
CA ASP A 273 15.08 19.02 30.18
C ASP A 273 15.96 18.94 28.94
N LEU A 274 15.63 17.97 28.03
CA LEU A 274 16.27 17.86 26.72
C LEU A 274 16.04 19.12 25.87
N ARG A 275 14.80 19.64 25.83
CA ARG A 275 14.47 20.86 25.07
C ARG A 275 15.12 22.12 25.59
N LYS A 276 15.28 22.24 26.92
CA LYS A 276 15.91 23.39 27.57
C LYS A 276 17.43 23.28 27.64
N GLY A 277 18.00 22.10 27.35
CA GLY A 277 19.43 21.85 27.53
C GLY A 277 19.86 21.78 28.98
N THR A 278 18.93 21.61 29.93
CA THR A 278 19.21 21.54 31.38
C THR A 278 19.52 20.09 31.78
N ILE A 279 20.61 19.55 31.22
CA ILE A 279 20.99 18.15 31.36
C ILE A 279 22.13 18.04 32.37
N LYS A 280 22.00 17.15 33.37
CA LYS A 280 23.02 16.87 34.40
C LYS A 280 24.09 15.92 33.81
N ASP A 281 25.29 15.95 34.37
CA ASP A 281 26.43 15.13 33.92
C ASP A 281 26.11 13.63 33.87
N GLU A 282 25.37 13.09 34.85
CA GLU A 282 24.92 11.72 34.87
C GLU A 282 23.95 11.37 33.70
N GLN A 283 23.16 12.36 33.30
CA GLN A 283 22.21 12.19 32.20
C GLN A 283 22.92 12.17 30.85
N TRP A 284 24.02 12.88 30.68
CA TRP A 284 24.87 12.83 29.50
C TRP A 284 25.40 11.44 29.22
N SER A 285 25.83 10.70 30.27
CA SER A 285 26.26 9.30 30.14
C SER A 285 25.12 8.39 29.68
N LYS A 286 23.90 8.60 30.18
CA LYS A 286 22.71 7.86 29.73
C LYS A 286 22.37 8.17 28.27
N ILE A 287 22.45 9.43 27.86
CA ILE A 287 22.24 9.87 26.48
C ILE A 287 23.24 9.16 25.57
N ALA A 288 24.53 9.19 25.88
CA ALA A 288 25.58 8.57 25.06
C ALA A 288 25.35 7.06 24.88
N THR A 289 25.01 6.35 25.96
CA THR A 289 24.70 4.91 25.90
C THR A 289 23.46 4.62 25.08
N THR A 290 22.42 5.44 25.22
CA THR A 290 21.17 5.30 24.49
C THR A 290 21.36 5.60 23.01
N MET A 291 22.11 6.64 22.65
CA MET A 291 22.46 6.98 21.28
C MET A 291 23.20 5.82 20.59
N GLY A 292 24.14 5.15 21.28
CA GLY A 292 24.82 3.98 20.73
C GLY A 292 23.86 2.89 20.28
N ARG A 293 22.81 2.61 21.07
CA ARG A 293 21.77 1.61 20.69
C ARG A 293 20.82 2.10 19.60
N MET A 294 20.53 3.41 19.58
CA MET A 294 19.60 3.99 18.61
C MET A 294 20.24 4.19 17.24
N ASN A 295 21.55 4.41 17.16
CA ASN A 295 22.25 4.64 15.90
C ASN A 295 22.15 3.45 14.92
N ASP A 296 22.14 2.24 15.45
CA ASP A 296 22.06 1.02 14.65
C ASP A 296 20.61 0.56 14.40
N ALA A 297 19.62 1.23 15.01
CA ALA A 297 18.23 0.85 14.87
C ALA A 297 17.70 1.19 13.47
N PRO A 298 17.06 0.22 12.76
CA PRO A 298 16.54 0.42 11.41
C PRO A 298 15.22 1.20 11.42
N LEU A 299 15.23 2.43 11.96
CA LEU A 299 14.10 3.35 11.97
C LEU A 299 14.30 4.46 10.95
N PHE A 300 13.46 4.50 9.95
CA PHE A 300 13.45 5.52 8.90
C PHE A 300 12.37 6.56 9.20
N ILE A 301 12.73 7.84 9.19
CA ILE A 301 11.80 8.94 9.47
C ILE A 301 11.74 9.84 8.24
N ASP A 302 10.54 10.07 7.74
CA ASP A 302 10.27 10.98 6.65
C ASP A 302 9.27 12.04 7.11
N ASP A 303 9.71 13.28 7.17
CA ASP A 303 8.94 14.46 7.58
C ASP A 303 8.68 15.41 6.40
N SER A 304 8.72 14.89 5.16
CA SER A 304 8.44 15.68 3.96
C SER A 304 7.00 16.19 4.00
N PRO A 305 6.78 17.50 3.80
CA PRO A 305 5.43 18.05 3.68
C PRO A 305 4.78 17.59 2.37
N ASN A 306 3.45 17.51 2.35
CA ASN A 306 2.64 17.24 1.16
C ASN A 306 2.93 15.91 0.44
N MET A 307 3.24 14.85 1.17
CA MET A 307 3.46 13.53 0.58
C MET A 307 2.18 12.96 -0.06
N SER A 308 2.31 12.52 -1.31
CA SER A 308 1.29 11.77 -2.00
C SER A 308 1.34 10.27 -1.64
N LEU A 309 0.20 9.56 -1.79
CA LEU A 309 0.15 8.11 -1.62
C LEU A 309 1.14 7.36 -2.52
N MET A 310 1.35 7.87 -3.73
CA MET A 310 2.28 7.27 -4.68
C MET A 310 3.73 7.35 -4.21
N GLU A 311 4.12 8.48 -3.61
CA GLU A 311 5.45 8.63 -3.03
C GLU A 311 5.65 7.71 -1.82
N ILE A 312 4.66 7.64 -0.91
CA ILE A 312 4.69 6.71 0.23
C ILE A 312 4.85 5.27 -0.26
N ARG A 313 4.05 4.84 -1.26
CA ARG A 313 4.13 3.51 -1.85
C ARG A 313 5.50 3.23 -2.47
N ALA A 314 6.06 4.19 -3.23
CA ALA A 314 7.37 4.06 -3.84
C ALA A 314 8.50 3.95 -2.79
N LYS A 315 8.45 4.79 -1.75
CA LYS A 315 9.42 4.77 -0.64
C LYS A 315 9.33 3.45 0.15
N CYS A 316 8.12 2.99 0.46
CA CYS A 316 7.90 1.71 1.16
C CYS A 316 8.40 0.51 0.35
N ARG A 317 8.13 0.46 -0.96
CA ARG A 317 8.65 -0.61 -1.84
C ARG A 317 10.18 -0.64 -1.84
N ARG A 318 10.82 0.52 -1.96
CA ARG A 318 12.28 0.64 -1.91
C ARG A 318 12.84 0.16 -0.58
N LEU A 319 12.24 0.58 0.55
CA LEU A 319 12.64 0.12 1.88
C LEU A 319 12.39 -1.37 2.08
N LYS A 320 11.31 -1.92 1.52
CA LYS A 320 11.04 -3.37 1.56
C LYS A 320 12.12 -4.16 0.84
N GLN A 321 12.57 -3.70 -0.32
CA GLN A 321 13.62 -4.36 -1.10
C GLN A 321 15.01 -4.22 -0.47
N GLN A 322 15.34 -3.05 0.10
CA GLN A 322 16.69 -2.76 0.58
C GLN A 322 16.91 -3.18 2.05
N HIS A 323 15.88 -3.11 2.88
CA HIS A 323 15.97 -3.26 4.33
C HIS A 323 14.97 -4.26 4.91
N ASP A 324 14.22 -4.99 4.07
CA ASP A 324 13.17 -5.92 4.50
C ASP A 324 12.18 -5.28 5.49
N LEU A 325 11.60 -4.14 5.07
CA LEU A 325 10.63 -3.36 5.85
C LEU A 325 9.57 -4.23 6.53
N LYS A 326 9.36 -4.03 7.84
CA LYS A 326 8.45 -4.82 8.68
C LYS A 326 7.28 -4.02 9.25
N LEU A 327 7.38 -2.68 9.33
CA LEU A 327 6.32 -1.84 9.87
C LEU A 327 6.29 -0.49 9.16
N VAL A 328 5.08 -0.03 8.84
CA VAL A 328 4.84 1.32 8.31
C VAL A 328 3.93 2.08 9.26
N ILE A 329 4.30 3.32 9.60
CA ILE A 329 3.51 4.21 10.46
C ILE A 329 3.28 5.54 9.72
N LEU A 330 2.02 6.01 9.68
CA LEU A 330 1.63 7.28 9.07
C LEU A 330 0.94 8.19 10.09
N ASP A 331 1.51 9.36 10.36
CA ASP A 331 0.96 10.38 11.26
C ASP A 331 0.70 11.69 10.48
N TYR A 332 -0.52 12.04 10.11
CA TYR A 332 -1.79 11.38 10.20
C TYR A 332 -2.63 11.59 8.92
N LEU A 333 -3.61 10.73 8.67
CA LEU A 333 -4.35 10.63 7.41
C LEU A 333 -4.99 11.93 6.93
N GLN A 334 -5.49 12.77 7.84
CA GLN A 334 -6.19 13.99 7.50
C GLN A 334 -5.29 15.14 7.00
N LEU A 335 -3.96 15.00 7.00
CA LEU A 335 -3.04 15.97 6.41
C LEU A 335 -2.57 15.60 5.00
N MET A 336 -2.90 14.39 4.53
CA MET A 336 -2.56 13.96 3.18
C MET A 336 -3.46 14.66 2.15
N SER A 337 -2.90 14.98 0.99
CA SER A 337 -3.63 15.50 -0.15
C SER A 337 -3.57 14.51 -1.33
N SER A 338 -4.68 14.35 -2.05
CA SER A 338 -4.72 13.46 -3.22
C SER A 338 -4.07 14.06 -4.48
N GLY A 339 -3.73 15.35 -4.45
CA GLY A 339 -3.28 16.08 -5.65
C GLY A 339 -4.36 16.23 -6.73
N LYS A 340 -5.57 15.72 -6.49
CA LYS A 340 -6.73 15.82 -7.39
C LYS A 340 -7.80 16.70 -6.74
N LYS A 341 -8.54 17.48 -7.56
CA LYS A 341 -9.75 18.16 -7.09
C LYS A 341 -10.82 17.09 -6.78
N VAL A 342 -10.96 16.73 -5.51
CA VAL A 342 -11.98 15.79 -5.04
C VAL A 342 -13.17 16.59 -4.51
N GLU A 343 -14.39 16.12 -4.78
CA GLU A 343 -15.63 16.83 -4.44
C GLU A 343 -15.88 16.93 -2.92
N SER A 344 -15.30 16.02 -2.12
CA SER A 344 -15.43 16.07 -0.66
C SER A 344 -14.24 15.46 0.06
N ARG A 345 -13.92 15.99 1.25
CA ARG A 345 -12.89 15.47 2.14
C ARG A 345 -13.13 14.01 2.55
N GLN A 346 -14.38 13.59 2.66
CA GLN A 346 -14.76 12.22 2.98
C GLN A 346 -14.36 11.23 1.89
N GLN A 347 -14.51 11.60 0.61
CA GLN A 347 -14.06 10.76 -0.49
C GLN A 347 -12.55 10.60 -0.50
N GLU A 348 -11.82 11.68 -0.26
CA GLU A 348 -10.36 11.68 -0.19
C GLU A 348 -9.84 10.74 0.91
N VAL A 349 -10.41 10.82 2.11
CA VAL A 349 -10.06 9.92 3.22
C VAL A 349 -10.41 8.46 2.91
N SER A 350 -11.50 8.22 2.18
CA SER A 350 -11.91 6.88 1.73
C SER A 350 -10.91 6.28 0.74
N GLU A 351 -10.46 7.08 -0.23
CA GLU A 351 -9.43 6.65 -1.18
C GLU A 351 -8.11 6.32 -0.47
N PHE A 352 -7.71 7.15 0.51
CA PHE A 352 -6.51 6.91 1.31
C PHE A 352 -6.59 5.62 2.13
N SER A 353 -7.71 5.41 2.81
CA SER A 353 -7.94 4.21 3.61
C SER A 353 -7.79 2.95 2.77
N ARG A 354 -8.51 2.90 1.64
CA ARG A 354 -8.44 1.77 0.71
C ARG A 354 -7.03 1.56 0.15
N ALA A 355 -6.34 2.65 -0.23
CA ALA A 355 -4.99 2.57 -0.78
C ALA A 355 -3.97 2.08 0.26
N LEU A 356 -4.09 2.48 1.53
CA LEU A 356 -3.23 1.98 2.61
C LEU A 356 -3.49 0.50 2.91
N LYS A 357 -4.76 0.06 2.86
CA LYS A 357 -5.08 -1.37 2.98
C LYS A 357 -4.49 -2.20 1.84
N LEU A 358 -4.54 -1.68 0.61
CA LEU A 358 -3.90 -2.32 -0.54
C LEU A 358 -2.38 -2.34 -0.40
N LEU A 359 -1.76 -1.24 0.08
CA LEU A 359 -0.33 -1.17 0.35
C LEU A 359 0.12 -2.21 1.37
N ALA A 360 -0.62 -2.37 2.48
CA ALA A 360 -0.33 -3.38 3.48
C ALA A 360 -0.34 -4.80 2.88
N LYS A 361 -1.36 -5.12 2.08
CA LYS A 361 -1.47 -6.40 1.38
C LYS A 361 -0.35 -6.62 0.36
N GLU A 362 -0.04 -5.62 -0.44
CA GLU A 362 0.99 -5.69 -1.48
C GLU A 362 2.39 -5.95 -0.89
N LEU A 363 2.74 -5.21 0.15
CA LEU A 363 4.06 -5.31 0.77
C LEU A 363 4.17 -6.45 1.79
N GLN A 364 3.04 -7.06 2.16
CA GLN A 364 2.96 -8.02 3.26
C GLN A 364 3.60 -7.44 4.55
N VAL A 365 3.18 -6.21 4.91
CA VAL A 365 3.67 -5.45 6.07
C VAL A 365 2.48 -4.83 6.78
N PRO A 366 2.43 -4.85 8.13
CA PRO A 366 1.42 -4.09 8.87
C PRO A 366 1.60 -2.59 8.66
N VAL A 367 0.48 -1.89 8.46
CA VAL A 367 0.42 -0.44 8.28
C VAL A 367 -0.39 0.16 9.39
N ILE A 368 0.22 1.03 10.20
CA ILE A 368 -0.45 1.82 11.22
C ILE A 368 -0.79 3.18 10.64
N ALA A 369 -2.06 3.54 10.66
CA ALA A 369 -2.56 4.84 10.23
C ALA A 369 -3.15 5.59 11.43
N LEU A 370 -2.63 6.77 11.71
CA LEU A 370 -3.13 7.61 12.79
C LEU A 370 -4.29 8.47 12.29
N SER A 371 -5.33 8.57 13.10
CA SER A 371 -6.53 9.35 12.79
C SER A 371 -6.95 10.22 13.97
N GLN A 372 -7.55 11.36 13.69
CA GLN A 372 -8.14 12.21 14.71
C GLN A 372 -9.63 11.93 14.82
N LEU A 373 -10.14 11.77 16.06
CA LEU A 373 -11.56 11.61 16.33
C LEU A 373 -12.30 12.93 16.21
N ASN A 374 -13.58 12.88 15.82
CA ASN A 374 -14.44 14.04 15.81
C ASN A 374 -14.77 14.52 17.25
N ARG A 375 -15.36 15.72 17.38
CA ARG A 375 -15.66 16.33 18.69
C ARG A 375 -16.86 15.69 19.39
N GLY A 376 -17.56 14.76 18.77
CA GLY A 376 -18.75 14.13 19.34
C GLY A 376 -18.49 13.37 20.64
N SER A 377 -17.30 12.77 20.79
CA SER A 377 -16.90 12.10 22.02
C SER A 377 -16.86 13.03 23.26
N GLU A 378 -16.48 14.29 23.07
CA GLU A 378 -16.36 15.28 24.15
C GLU A 378 -17.73 15.74 24.72
N GLN A 379 -18.81 15.52 23.95
CA GLN A 379 -20.18 15.89 24.35
C GLN A 379 -20.86 14.81 25.20
N ARG A 380 -20.28 13.60 25.26
CA ARG A 380 -20.77 12.52 26.11
C ARG A 380 -20.35 12.71 27.57
N GLN A 381 -21.12 12.15 28.51
CA GLN A 381 -20.81 12.25 29.95
C GLN A 381 -19.49 11.56 30.30
N ASP A 382 -19.25 10.38 29.74
CA ASP A 382 -18.04 9.58 29.99
C ASP A 382 -16.87 9.98 29.10
N LYS A 383 -17.10 10.83 28.07
CA LYS A 383 -16.12 11.28 27.07
C LYS A 383 -15.30 10.15 26.44
N ARG A 384 -15.74 8.89 26.64
CA ARG A 384 -15.05 7.71 26.12
C ARG A 384 -15.26 7.60 24.62
N PRO A 385 -14.21 7.41 23.82
CA PRO A 385 -14.33 7.32 22.38
C PRO A 385 -14.97 6.00 21.93
N MET A 386 -15.68 6.05 20.81
CA MET A 386 -16.30 4.91 20.13
C MET A 386 -15.89 4.89 18.66
N VAL A 387 -16.00 3.74 18.00
CA VAL A 387 -15.69 3.62 16.56
C VAL A 387 -16.51 4.59 15.71
N SER A 388 -17.75 4.88 16.11
CA SER A 388 -18.60 5.87 15.45
C SER A 388 -18.05 7.32 15.48
N ASP A 389 -17.06 7.62 16.32
CA ASP A 389 -16.40 8.92 16.35
C ASP A 389 -15.38 9.12 15.21
N LEU A 390 -15.11 8.04 14.45
CA LEU A 390 -14.40 8.07 13.16
C LEU A 390 -15.32 8.55 12.01
N ARG A 391 -16.47 9.10 12.27
CA ARG A 391 -17.63 9.29 11.37
C ARG A 391 -17.38 10.10 10.09
N GLU A 392 -16.37 10.95 10.04
CA GLU A 392 -15.94 11.59 8.76
C GLU A 392 -15.14 10.61 7.88
N SER A 393 -14.92 9.40 8.38
CA SER A 393 -14.05 8.38 7.81
C SER A 393 -14.68 6.98 7.95
N GLY A 394 -15.97 6.81 7.66
CA GLY A 394 -16.66 5.52 7.74
C GLY A 394 -16.00 4.41 6.92
N SER A 395 -15.27 4.76 5.89
CA SER A 395 -14.44 3.86 5.11
C SER A 395 -13.21 3.36 5.88
N ILE A 396 -12.59 4.21 6.71
CA ILE A 396 -11.46 3.79 7.57
C ILE A 396 -11.89 2.67 8.49
N GLU A 397 -13.09 2.79 9.09
CA GLU A 397 -13.65 1.75 9.92
C GLU A 397 -13.85 0.44 9.14
N GLN A 398 -14.33 0.51 7.89
CA GLN A 398 -14.58 -0.68 7.07
C GLN A 398 -13.29 -1.36 6.63
N ASP A 399 -12.30 -0.60 6.18
CA ASP A 399 -11.05 -1.10 5.62
C ASP A 399 -10.07 -1.62 6.70
N ALA A 400 -10.09 -1.02 7.91
CA ALA A 400 -9.21 -1.40 8.99
C ALA A 400 -9.48 -2.82 9.49
N ASP A 401 -8.42 -3.58 9.72
CA ASP A 401 -8.49 -4.90 10.39
C ASP A 401 -8.57 -4.74 11.90
N MET A 402 -7.93 -3.70 12.44
CA MET A 402 -7.96 -3.35 13.85
C MET A 402 -8.14 -1.84 14.03
N VAL A 403 -8.99 -1.46 14.99
CA VAL A 403 -9.17 -0.07 15.41
C VAL A 403 -8.87 0.04 16.89
N ILE A 404 -7.89 0.86 17.22
CA ILE A 404 -7.45 1.17 18.58
C ILE A 404 -7.84 2.61 18.88
N LEU A 405 -8.60 2.83 19.92
CA LEU A 405 -8.98 4.15 20.39
C LEU A 405 -8.23 4.43 21.69
N LEU A 406 -7.61 5.59 21.81
CA LEU A 406 -6.94 6.01 23.02
C LEU A 406 -7.83 6.95 23.82
N HIS A 407 -7.90 6.71 25.14
CA HIS A 407 -8.61 7.55 26.07
C HIS A 407 -7.77 7.81 27.31
N ARG A 408 -7.83 9.05 27.82
CA ARG A 408 -7.21 9.46 29.08
C ARG A 408 -8.16 10.40 29.80
N GLU A 409 -8.51 10.04 31.03
CA GLU A 409 -9.42 10.85 31.86
C GLU A 409 -8.80 12.17 32.28
N ASP A 410 -7.48 12.18 32.60
CA ASP A 410 -6.73 13.36 33.06
C ASP A 410 -6.60 14.49 32.03
N VAL A 411 -6.92 14.22 30.77
CA VAL A 411 -7.02 15.26 29.73
C VAL A 411 -8.27 16.13 29.95
N TYR A 412 -9.31 15.54 30.48
CA TYR A 412 -10.64 16.17 30.68
C TYR A 412 -10.87 16.58 32.13
N ASP A 413 -10.34 15.81 33.08
CA ASP A 413 -10.40 16.05 34.52
C ASP A 413 -9.01 15.82 35.15
N LYS A 414 -8.35 16.91 35.52
CA LYS A 414 -7.01 16.87 36.10
C LYS A 414 -6.96 16.24 37.50
N GLU A 415 -8.10 16.19 38.19
CA GLU A 415 -8.24 15.64 39.52
C GLU A 415 -8.75 14.19 39.49
N SER A 416 -8.84 13.58 38.29
CA SER A 416 -9.23 12.18 38.15
C SER A 416 -8.33 11.27 38.99
N PRO A 417 -8.93 10.30 39.73
CA PRO A 417 -8.14 9.30 40.44
C PRO A 417 -7.30 8.40 39.53
N ARG A 418 -7.59 8.41 38.22
CA ARG A 418 -6.86 7.69 37.18
C ARG A 418 -5.82 8.58 36.46
N ALA A 419 -5.39 9.69 37.08
CA ALA A 419 -4.39 10.57 36.49
C ALA A 419 -3.08 9.79 36.22
N GLY A 420 -2.56 9.89 35.01
CA GLY A 420 -1.39 9.13 34.57
C GLY A 420 -1.68 7.73 34.02
N GLU A 421 -2.95 7.31 33.97
CA GLU A 421 -3.39 6.12 33.25
C GLU A 421 -3.92 6.47 31.87
N ALA A 422 -3.88 5.50 30.97
CA ALA A 422 -4.50 5.58 29.66
C ALA A 422 -5.16 4.28 29.30
N ASP A 423 -6.33 4.35 28.65
CA ASP A 423 -7.03 3.21 28.13
C ASP A 423 -6.68 3.02 26.64
N ILE A 424 -6.24 1.83 26.28
CA ILE A 424 -6.09 1.33 24.93
C ILE A 424 -7.33 0.50 24.63
N LEU A 425 -8.28 1.07 23.88
CA LEU A 425 -9.54 0.40 23.56
C LEU A 425 -9.39 -0.28 22.20
N VAL A 426 -9.22 -1.60 22.17
CA VAL A 426 -9.27 -2.37 20.94
C VAL A 426 -10.74 -2.52 20.54
N ALA A 427 -11.27 -1.52 19.83
CA ALA A 427 -12.70 -1.39 19.54
C ALA A 427 -13.15 -2.19 18.32
N LYS A 428 -12.21 -2.56 17.43
CA LYS A 428 -12.42 -3.49 16.32
C LYS A 428 -11.21 -4.40 16.18
N HIS A 429 -11.43 -5.69 16.02
CA HIS A 429 -10.39 -6.67 15.73
C HIS A 429 -10.97 -7.78 14.84
N ARG A 430 -10.59 -7.84 13.56
CA ARG A 430 -11.13 -8.83 12.61
C ARG A 430 -10.72 -10.26 12.94
N ASN A 431 -9.51 -10.43 13.48
CA ASN A 431 -8.91 -11.74 13.70
C ASN A 431 -8.91 -12.18 15.17
N GLY A 432 -9.59 -11.44 16.05
CA GLY A 432 -9.61 -11.75 17.48
C GLY A 432 -10.66 -10.96 18.25
N PRO A 433 -10.70 -11.14 19.58
CA PRO A 433 -11.62 -10.40 20.44
C PRO A 433 -11.25 -8.93 20.59
N THR A 434 -12.21 -8.14 21.04
CA THR A 434 -11.99 -6.76 21.49
C THR A 434 -11.68 -6.74 22.97
N LYS A 435 -10.81 -5.83 23.42
CA LYS A 435 -10.40 -5.72 24.83
C LYS A 435 -10.03 -4.28 25.14
N ASP A 436 -10.31 -3.88 26.39
CA ASP A 436 -9.80 -2.63 26.97
C ASP A 436 -8.56 -2.94 27.78
N ILE A 437 -7.47 -2.23 27.55
CA ILE A 437 -6.17 -2.44 28.18
C ILE A 437 -5.76 -1.14 28.84
N VAL A 438 -5.35 -1.22 30.11
CA VAL A 438 -4.88 -0.04 30.86
C VAL A 438 -3.36 0.01 30.86
N VAL A 439 -2.81 1.18 30.56
CA VAL A 439 -1.36 1.45 30.55
C VAL A 439 -1.04 2.73 31.30
N ALA A 440 0.20 2.86 31.77
CA ALA A 440 0.68 4.08 32.39
C ALA A 440 1.09 5.09 31.31
N PHE A 441 0.67 6.34 31.43
CA PHE A 441 1.13 7.45 30.62
C PHE A 441 2.19 8.27 31.34
N GLN A 442 3.41 8.23 30.85
CA GLN A 442 4.56 8.98 31.39
C GLN A 442 4.86 10.18 30.50
N GLY A 443 4.00 11.20 30.56
CA GLY A 443 4.05 12.36 29.67
C GLY A 443 5.36 13.13 29.72
N HIS A 444 6.03 13.15 30.89
CA HIS A 444 7.34 13.80 31.06
C HIS A 444 8.46 13.08 30.27
N TYR A 445 8.32 11.77 30.02
CA TYR A 445 9.23 11.00 29.17
C TYR A 445 8.67 10.77 27.75
N SER A 446 7.53 11.33 27.45
CA SER A 446 6.86 11.15 26.15
C SER A 446 6.69 9.68 25.76
N ARG A 447 6.15 8.84 26.67
CA ARG A 447 5.90 7.42 26.41
C ARG A 447 4.69 6.88 27.17
N PHE A 448 4.14 5.78 26.65
CA PHE A 448 3.30 4.86 27.40
C PHE A 448 4.13 3.68 27.90
N ALA A 449 3.71 3.08 29.01
CA ALA A 449 4.38 1.94 29.62
C ALA A 449 3.35 0.94 30.12
N ASN A 450 3.71 -0.34 30.13
CA ASN A 450 2.88 -1.36 30.75
C ASN A 450 2.68 -1.02 32.24
N MET A 451 1.49 -1.33 32.75
CA MET A 451 1.27 -1.29 34.20
C MET A 451 2.17 -2.31 34.89
N ALA A 452 2.63 -2.00 36.09
CA ALA A 452 3.33 -2.99 36.88
C ALA A 452 2.36 -4.16 37.15
N ALA A 453 2.81 -5.39 36.91
CA ALA A 453 2.04 -6.55 37.29
C ALA A 453 1.73 -6.42 38.81
N ASP A 454 0.47 -6.48 39.19
CA ASP A 454 0.09 -6.51 40.58
C ASP A 454 0.83 -7.66 41.28
N ALA A 455 1.80 -7.33 42.12
CA ALA A 455 2.50 -8.27 42.98
C ALA A 455 1.60 -8.74 44.15
N GLY A 456 0.29 -8.88 43.91
CA GLY A 456 -0.72 -9.13 44.91
C GLY A 456 -1.78 -10.14 44.50
N GLY A 457 -1.43 -11.42 44.45
CA GLY A 457 -2.39 -12.51 44.22
C GLY A 457 -1.87 -13.86 44.61
N GLY A 458 -0.92 -13.90 45.53
CA GLY A 458 -0.55 -15.14 46.22
C GLY A 458 -1.16 -15.16 47.61
N GLY A 459 -2.40 -15.65 47.71
CA GLY A 459 -3.00 -15.79 49.02
C GLY A 459 -4.37 -16.50 48.97
N PHE A 460 -4.34 -17.80 49.25
CA PHE A 460 -5.35 -18.78 49.57
C PHE A 460 -5.84 -19.69 48.47
#